data_3e2a79f5d61da28a92f81db835edd3a5
#
_entry.id   3e2a79f5d61da28a92f81db835edd3a5
#
_cell.length_a   1.000
_cell.length_b   1.000
_cell.length_c   1.000
_cell.angle_alpha   90.00
_cell.angle_beta   90.00
_cell.angle_gamma   90.00
#
_symmetry.space_group_name_H-M   'P 1'
#
loop_
_entity.id
_entity.type
_entity.pdbx_description
1 polymer ?
#
loop_
_entity_poly.entity_id
_entity_poly.type
_entity_poly.pdbx_seq_one_letter_code
_entity_poly.pdbx_strand_id
1 'polypeptide(L)'
;MRTSLSLSLIHICSLIYDDEDLDEAAKRVLNELTGLKNVKLTQFKAYGSKNRTRNPKDVLWLERFHRLDEKKIDRIVTIAYLTLVKIDRRFEQLSDKYDACWTPVTEVKSLAFDHFQILQDALVHIRHYVEYAPSVMFDLLPRKFTAAQLRTVYQLIYDKVFDVRNFHKKIALMPYVVPLEEKQVGTLYVNKMASCS
;
A
#
# COMPACT_ATOMS: atom_id res chain seq x y z
N MET A 1 14.36 -19.15 0.28
CA MET A 1 13.29 -18.41 -0.42
C MET A 1 13.21 -17.02 0.20
N ARG A 2 13.67 -16.00 -0.52
CA ARG A 2 13.51 -14.60 -0.05
C ARG A 2 12.08 -14.18 -0.39
N THR A 3 11.19 -14.18 0.58
CA THR A 3 9.91 -13.47 0.49
C THR A 3 10.26 -11.98 0.53
N SER A 4 10.28 -11.34 -0.60
CA SER A 4 10.34 -9.87 -0.66
C SER A 4 8.98 -9.36 -0.19
N LEU A 5 8.91 -8.91 1.06
CA LEU A 5 7.80 -8.09 1.53
C LEU A 5 8.05 -6.70 0.94
N SER A 6 7.28 -6.33 -0.05
CA SER A 6 7.31 -4.99 -0.63
C SER A 6 6.03 -4.25 -0.21
N LEU A 7 6.20 -3.07 0.36
CA LEU A 7 5.11 -2.11 0.52
C LEU A 7 4.94 -1.44 -0.83
N SER A 8 3.83 -1.69 -1.49
CA SER A 8 3.55 -1.12 -2.79
C SER A 8 2.36 -0.18 -2.68
N LEU A 9 2.59 1.06 -3.02
CA LEU A 9 1.56 2.04 -3.25
C LEU A 9 1.31 2.11 -4.74
N ILE A 10 0.07 1.82 -5.15
CA ILE A 10 -0.34 2.01 -6.53
C ILE A 10 -0.94 3.40 -6.58
N HIS A 11 -0.32 4.24 -7.36
CA HIS A 11 -0.83 5.55 -7.67
C HIS A 11 -1.40 5.57 -9.09
N ILE A 12 -2.65 5.94 -9.19
CA ILE A 12 -3.36 5.99 -10.45
C ILE A 12 -4.13 7.29 -10.53
N CYS A 13 -3.89 8.05 -11.61
CA CYS A 13 -4.84 9.03 -12.08
C CYS A 13 -5.75 8.35 -13.09
N SER A 14 -6.91 7.91 -12.65
CA SER A 14 -7.98 7.44 -13.53
C SER A 14 -9.22 8.28 -13.30
N LEU A 15 -9.98 8.46 -14.36
CA LEU A 15 -11.29 9.10 -14.27
C LEU A 15 -12.26 8.12 -13.63
N ILE A 16 -13.23 8.69 -12.92
CA ILE A 16 -14.40 7.98 -12.44
C ILE A 16 -15.42 8.02 -13.56
N TYR A 17 -16.02 6.88 -13.90
CA TYR A 17 -17.05 6.81 -14.92
C TYR A 17 -18.40 7.22 -14.34
N ASP A 18 -19.34 7.59 -15.21
CA ASP A 18 -20.66 8.09 -14.79
C ASP A 18 -21.52 7.00 -14.14
N ASP A 19 -21.18 5.73 -14.34
CA ASP A 19 -21.90 4.54 -13.87
C ASP A 19 -21.23 3.82 -12.69
N GLU A 20 -20.19 4.43 -12.09
CA GLU A 20 -19.49 3.83 -10.95
C GLU A 20 -19.31 4.81 -9.78
N ASP A 21 -19.31 4.29 -8.56
CA ASP A 21 -18.94 5.06 -7.38
C ASP A 21 -17.41 5.08 -7.14
N LEU A 22 -16.96 5.88 -6.13
CA LEU A 22 -15.53 6.03 -5.81
C LEU A 22 -14.84 4.71 -5.46
N ASP A 23 -15.53 3.85 -4.72
CA ASP A 23 -14.97 2.57 -4.28
C ASP A 23 -14.94 1.56 -5.42
N GLU A 24 -15.90 1.61 -6.34
CA GLU A 24 -15.94 0.81 -7.56
C GLU A 24 -14.84 1.24 -8.51
N ALA A 25 -14.68 2.55 -8.74
CA ALA A 25 -13.59 3.10 -9.53
C ALA A 25 -12.23 2.65 -8.97
N ALA A 26 -12.02 2.76 -7.66
CA ALA A 26 -10.76 2.37 -7.03
C ALA A 26 -10.46 0.86 -7.22
N LYS A 27 -11.47 0.00 -7.09
CA LYS A 27 -11.33 -1.45 -7.32
C LYS A 27 -11.05 -1.76 -8.77
N ARG A 28 -11.77 -1.12 -9.71
CA ARG A 28 -11.55 -1.28 -11.15
C ARG A 28 -10.12 -0.93 -11.52
N VAL A 29 -9.70 0.24 -11.12
CA VAL A 29 -8.37 0.78 -11.42
C VAL A 29 -7.27 -0.11 -10.84
N LEU A 30 -7.39 -0.55 -9.58
CA LEU A 30 -6.46 -1.50 -8.98
C LEU A 30 -6.36 -2.80 -9.80
N ASN A 31 -7.52 -3.36 -10.18
CA ASN A 31 -7.56 -4.58 -10.96
C ASN A 31 -6.93 -4.41 -12.36
N GLU A 32 -7.20 -3.30 -13.04
CA GLU A 32 -6.66 -3.02 -14.37
C GLU A 32 -5.13 -2.93 -14.38
N LEU A 33 -4.54 -2.37 -13.32
CA LEU A 33 -3.10 -2.17 -13.24
C LEU A 33 -2.34 -3.37 -12.72
N THR A 34 -2.91 -4.11 -11.79
CA THR A 34 -2.19 -5.13 -11.02
C THR A 34 -2.80 -6.51 -11.12
N GLY A 35 -3.99 -6.63 -11.70
CA GLY A 35 -4.76 -7.88 -11.67
C GLY A 35 -5.30 -8.26 -10.28
N LEU A 36 -5.05 -7.42 -9.24
CA LEU A 36 -5.54 -7.69 -7.89
C LEU A 36 -7.06 -7.56 -7.83
N LYS A 37 -7.70 -8.57 -7.23
CA LYS A 37 -9.14 -8.61 -6.98
C LYS A 37 -9.41 -8.95 -5.52
N ASN A 38 -10.55 -8.52 -5.00
CA ASN A 38 -11.00 -8.84 -3.65
C ASN A 38 -10.01 -8.45 -2.54
N VAL A 39 -9.30 -7.34 -2.72
CA VAL A 39 -8.45 -6.76 -1.68
C VAL A 39 -9.17 -5.59 -1.00
N LYS A 40 -8.93 -5.42 0.29
CA LYS A 40 -9.47 -4.32 1.04
C LYS A 40 -8.75 -3.03 0.65
N LEU A 41 -9.48 -2.09 0.06
CA LEU A 41 -9.02 -0.73 -0.19
C LEU A 41 -9.49 0.19 0.94
N THR A 42 -8.61 1.10 1.36
CA THR A 42 -8.94 2.10 2.36
C THR A 42 -8.71 3.48 1.77
N GLN A 43 -9.76 4.29 1.65
CA GLN A 43 -9.62 5.70 1.34
C GLN A 43 -8.95 6.39 2.51
N PHE A 44 -7.90 7.16 2.28
CA PHE A 44 -7.20 7.83 3.38
C PHE A 44 -7.17 9.35 3.28
N LYS A 45 -7.15 9.93 2.08
CA LYS A 45 -7.10 11.39 1.92
C LYS A 45 -7.57 11.85 0.55
N ALA A 46 -8.16 13.07 0.50
CA ALA A 46 -8.45 13.77 -0.74
C ALA A 46 -7.44 14.92 -0.96
N TYR A 47 -7.01 15.09 -2.19
CA TYR A 47 -6.05 16.11 -2.61
C TYR A 47 -6.70 17.04 -3.63
N GLY A 48 -6.94 18.28 -3.23
CA GLY A 48 -7.64 19.25 -4.07
C GLY A 48 -7.03 20.64 -3.99
N SER A 49 -5.73 20.78 -3.69
CA SER A 49 -5.07 22.09 -3.67
C SER A 49 -5.15 22.76 -5.05
N LYS A 50 -5.45 24.07 -5.07
CA LYS A 50 -5.55 24.85 -6.29
C LYS A 50 -4.24 24.92 -7.09
N ASN A 51 -3.12 24.63 -6.47
CA ASN A 51 -1.78 24.74 -7.06
C ASN A 51 -1.17 23.38 -7.46
N ARG A 52 -1.84 22.26 -7.19
CA ARG A 52 -1.27 20.92 -7.36
C ARG A 52 -0.88 20.54 -8.79
N THR A 53 -1.47 21.18 -9.78
CA THR A 53 -1.26 20.93 -11.21
C THR A 53 -0.59 22.10 -11.93
N ARG A 54 0.10 23.00 -11.21
CA ARG A 54 0.73 24.19 -11.79
C ARG A 54 2.18 24.00 -12.25
N ASN A 55 2.78 22.85 -11.99
CA ASN A 55 4.11 22.56 -12.52
C ASN A 55 4.05 22.49 -14.06
N PRO A 56 4.94 23.17 -14.80
CA PRO A 56 4.93 23.15 -16.26
C PRO A 56 4.94 21.76 -16.90
N LYS A 57 5.61 20.79 -16.27
CA LYS A 57 5.60 19.39 -16.73
C LYS A 57 4.22 18.74 -16.61
N ASP A 58 3.50 19.08 -15.56
CA ASP A 58 2.16 18.56 -15.30
C ASP A 58 1.13 19.19 -16.23
N VAL A 59 1.31 20.47 -16.57
CA VAL A 59 0.47 21.19 -17.57
C VAL A 59 0.54 20.49 -18.94
N LEU A 60 1.75 20.13 -19.40
CA LEU A 60 1.92 19.40 -20.67
C LEU A 60 1.22 18.05 -20.69
N TRP A 61 1.19 17.37 -19.56
CA TRP A 61 0.47 16.09 -19.44
C TRP A 61 -1.05 16.33 -19.48
N LEU A 62 -1.53 17.32 -18.75
CA LEU A 62 -2.94 17.72 -18.76
C LEU A 62 -3.41 18.16 -20.15
N GLU A 63 -2.61 18.91 -20.90
CA GLU A 63 -2.92 19.29 -22.27
C GLU A 63 -3.06 18.08 -23.20
N ARG A 64 -2.27 17.04 -23.00
CA ARG A 64 -2.44 15.78 -23.74
C ARG A 64 -3.74 15.07 -23.37
N PHE A 65 -4.11 15.11 -22.11
CA PHE A 65 -5.37 14.56 -21.62
C PHE A 65 -6.57 15.32 -22.16
N HIS A 66 -6.48 16.66 -22.22
CA HIS A 66 -7.52 17.54 -22.80
C HIS A 66 -7.78 17.31 -24.30
N ARG A 67 -6.76 16.89 -25.05
CA ARG A 67 -6.91 16.56 -26.47
C ARG A 67 -7.73 15.29 -26.70
N LEU A 68 -7.87 14.46 -25.68
CA LEU A 68 -8.69 13.25 -25.72
C LEU A 68 -10.14 13.51 -25.28
N ASP A 69 -10.37 14.59 -24.55
CA ASP A 69 -11.68 14.99 -24.05
C ASP A 69 -11.85 16.48 -24.34
N GLU A 70 -12.80 16.88 -25.18
CA GLU A 70 -13.02 18.28 -25.63
C GLU A 70 -13.38 19.24 -24.48
N LYS A 71 -13.48 18.77 -23.25
CA LYS A 71 -13.80 19.56 -22.08
C LYS A 71 -12.55 20.10 -21.40
N LYS A 72 -12.51 21.40 -21.16
CA LYS A 72 -11.47 22.05 -20.39
C LYS A 72 -11.55 21.61 -18.92
N ILE A 73 -10.49 20.94 -18.43
CA ILE A 73 -10.39 20.55 -17.02
C ILE A 73 -9.74 21.70 -16.23
N ASP A 74 -10.53 22.43 -15.45
CA ASP A 74 -10.03 23.55 -14.66
C ASP A 74 -9.38 23.10 -13.35
N ARG A 75 -9.79 21.98 -12.80
CA ARG A 75 -9.31 21.49 -11.50
C ARG A 75 -9.43 19.99 -11.38
N ILE A 76 -8.39 19.37 -10.85
CA ILE A 76 -8.37 17.96 -10.56
C ILE A 76 -8.38 17.75 -9.04
N VAL A 77 -9.33 16.95 -8.57
CA VAL A 77 -9.35 16.44 -7.20
C VAL A 77 -9.01 14.94 -7.25
N THR A 78 -8.03 14.54 -6.47
CA THR A 78 -7.63 13.13 -6.37
C THR A 78 -8.08 12.56 -5.03
N ILE A 79 -8.77 11.44 -5.08
CA ILE A 79 -9.10 10.64 -3.89
C ILE A 79 -8.08 9.52 -3.81
N ALA A 80 -7.31 9.49 -2.74
CA ALA A 80 -6.26 8.51 -2.56
C ALA A 80 -6.74 7.31 -1.74
N TYR A 81 -6.51 6.13 -2.30
CA TYR A 81 -6.75 4.84 -1.67
C TYR A 81 -5.44 4.12 -1.41
N LEU A 82 -5.41 3.31 -0.37
CA LEU A 82 -4.29 2.43 -0.09
C LEU A 82 -4.77 1.01 0.21
N THR A 83 -3.89 0.07 -0.08
CA THR A 83 -4.03 -1.31 0.37
C THR A 83 -2.67 -1.88 0.74
N LEU A 84 -2.66 -2.80 1.71
CA LEU A 84 -1.49 -3.57 2.08
C LEU A 84 -1.68 -4.99 1.57
N VAL A 85 -0.82 -5.43 0.68
CA VAL A 85 -0.88 -6.78 0.11
C VAL A 85 0.47 -7.45 0.18
N LYS A 86 0.45 -8.75 0.40
CA LYS A 86 1.65 -9.57 0.25
C LYS A 86 1.87 -9.86 -1.23
N ILE A 87 2.98 -9.38 -1.77
CA ILE A 87 3.36 -9.69 -3.14
C ILE A 87 3.88 -11.13 -3.18
N ASP A 88 3.23 -11.99 -3.90
CA ASP A 88 3.70 -13.31 -4.26
C ASP A 88 3.90 -13.40 -5.80
N ARG A 89 4.42 -14.53 -6.28
CA ARG A 89 4.71 -14.73 -7.70
C ARG A 89 3.52 -14.51 -8.64
N ARG A 90 2.29 -14.58 -8.14
CA ARG A 90 1.07 -14.34 -8.93
C ARG A 90 0.86 -12.87 -9.27
N PHE A 91 1.53 -11.98 -8.54
CA PHE A 91 1.42 -10.53 -8.70
C PHE A 91 2.67 -9.90 -9.34
N GLU A 92 3.60 -10.72 -9.84
CA GLU A 92 4.79 -10.22 -10.55
C GLU A 92 4.44 -9.67 -11.95
N GLN A 93 3.34 -10.14 -12.55
CA GLN A 93 2.86 -9.65 -13.85
C GLN A 93 1.89 -8.49 -13.65
N LEU A 94 2.40 -7.29 -13.78
CA LEU A 94 1.59 -6.08 -13.88
C LEU A 94 1.10 -5.88 -15.31
N SER A 95 0.12 -4.99 -15.46
CA SER A 95 -0.44 -4.69 -16.78
C SER A 95 0.57 -4.00 -17.68
N ASP A 96 0.93 -4.62 -18.81
CA ASP A 96 1.78 -4.01 -19.84
C ASP A 96 1.14 -2.76 -20.46
N LYS A 97 -0.20 -2.68 -20.42
CA LYS A 97 -0.97 -1.56 -20.99
C LYS A 97 -0.66 -0.22 -20.31
N TYR A 98 -0.30 -0.24 -19.02
CA TYR A 98 -0.13 0.97 -18.21
C TYR A 98 1.31 1.19 -17.74
N ASP A 99 2.26 0.41 -18.25
CA ASP A 99 3.69 0.50 -17.85
C ASP A 99 3.86 0.47 -16.32
N ALA A 100 3.05 -0.37 -15.65
CA ALA A 100 3.04 -0.48 -14.21
C ALA A 100 4.24 -1.29 -13.72
N CYS A 101 4.86 -0.87 -12.62
CA CYS A 101 5.97 -1.60 -12.02
C CYS A 101 5.91 -1.59 -10.49
N TRP A 102 6.41 -2.66 -9.89
CA TRP A 102 6.61 -2.71 -8.44
C TRP A 102 7.93 -2.03 -8.08
N THR A 103 7.87 -0.96 -7.33
CA THR A 103 9.04 -0.20 -6.93
C THR A 103 9.17 -0.18 -5.40
N PRO A 104 10.33 -0.52 -4.83
CA PRO A 104 10.57 -0.33 -3.41
C PRO A 104 10.38 1.15 -3.03
N VAL A 105 9.65 1.41 -1.96
CA VAL A 105 9.35 2.78 -1.52
C VAL A 105 10.63 3.60 -1.30
N THR A 106 11.69 2.96 -0.83
CA THR A 106 13.01 3.58 -0.59
C THR A 106 13.73 4.01 -1.88
N GLU A 107 13.34 3.47 -3.03
CA GLU A 107 13.93 3.79 -4.32
C GLU A 107 13.16 4.90 -5.06
N VAL A 108 11.96 5.24 -4.59
CA VAL A 108 11.14 6.30 -5.20
C VAL A 108 11.72 7.67 -4.85
N LYS A 109 12.33 8.33 -5.83
CA LYS A 109 12.96 9.65 -5.66
C LYS A 109 12.06 10.80 -6.08
N SER A 110 11.24 10.58 -7.10
CA SER A 110 10.30 11.57 -7.62
C SER A 110 9.13 10.89 -8.30
N LEU A 111 7.99 11.54 -8.28
CA LEU A 111 6.77 11.14 -8.99
C LEU A 111 6.18 12.37 -9.68
N ALA A 112 5.31 12.16 -10.66
CA ALA A 112 4.58 13.23 -11.32
C ALA A 112 3.64 13.94 -10.33
N PHE A 113 3.31 15.17 -10.60
CA PHE A 113 2.40 16.00 -9.80
C PHE A 113 2.85 16.09 -8.32
N ASP A 114 1.88 16.00 -7.41
CA ASP A 114 2.07 15.90 -5.97
C ASP A 114 2.09 14.44 -5.46
N HIS A 115 2.31 13.47 -6.35
CA HIS A 115 2.22 12.05 -6.01
C HIS A 115 3.27 11.60 -5.01
N PHE A 116 4.43 12.25 -5.01
CA PHE A 116 5.43 11.98 -3.98
C PHE A 116 4.91 12.38 -2.59
N GLN A 117 4.17 13.49 -2.47
CA GLN A 117 3.52 13.89 -1.22
C GLN A 117 2.43 12.88 -0.83
N ILE A 118 1.65 12.40 -1.81
CA ILE A 118 0.63 11.36 -1.56
C ILE A 118 1.27 10.10 -1.00
N LEU A 119 2.41 9.66 -1.55
CA LEU A 119 3.18 8.52 -1.06
C LEU A 119 3.64 8.73 0.39
N GLN A 120 4.20 9.89 0.72
CA GLN A 120 4.64 10.21 2.07
C GLN A 120 3.47 10.21 3.07
N ASP A 121 2.36 10.84 2.70
CA ASP A 121 1.15 10.86 3.53
C ASP A 121 0.58 9.45 3.75
N ALA A 122 0.62 8.59 2.74
CA ALA A 122 0.19 7.19 2.84
C ALA A 122 1.06 6.40 3.84
N LEU A 123 2.38 6.58 3.82
CA LEU A 123 3.30 5.95 4.78
C LEU A 123 3.02 6.41 6.22
N VAL A 124 2.77 7.71 6.40
CA VAL A 124 2.37 8.24 7.71
C VAL A 124 1.04 7.63 8.14
N HIS A 125 0.06 7.60 7.25
CA HIS A 125 -1.26 7.01 7.52
C HIS A 125 -1.16 5.53 7.91
N ILE A 126 -0.37 4.73 7.19
CA ILE A 126 -0.15 3.31 7.51
C ILE A 126 0.43 3.14 8.92
N ARG A 127 1.43 3.96 9.30
CA ARG A 127 2.04 3.91 10.63
C ARG A 127 1.00 4.15 11.72
N HIS A 128 0.19 5.19 11.59
CA HIS A 128 -0.90 5.46 12.51
C HIS A 128 -1.96 4.35 12.51
N TYR A 129 -2.34 3.87 11.33
CA TYR A 129 -3.35 2.83 11.21
C TYR A 129 -2.94 1.53 11.91
N VAL A 130 -1.67 1.15 11.79
CA VAL A 130 -1.10 -0.03 12.47
C VAL A 130 -1.09 0.12 14.00
N GLU A 131 -1.00 1.33 14.53
CA GLU A 131 -1.10 1.57 15.97
C GLU A 131 -2.51 1.28 16.52
N TYR A 132 -3.55 1.62 15.75
CA TYR A 132 -4.95 1.37 16.13
C TYR A 132 -5.43 -0.04 15.76
N ALA A 133 -5.01 -0.54 14.63
CA ALA A 133 -5.44 -1.81 14.05
C ALA A 133 -4.24 -2.69 13.66
N PRO A 134 -3.46 -3.18 14.63
CA PRO A 134 -2.26 -3.97 14.36
C PRO A 134 -2.55 -5.27 13.60
N SER A 135 -3.80 -5.73 13.57
CA SER A 135 -4.24 -6.89 12.78
C SER A 135 -3.91 -6.78 11.30
N VAL A 136 -3.91 -5.58 10.76
CA VAL A 136 -3.60 -5.30 9.34
C VAL A 136 -2.20 -5.75 8.92
N MET A 137 -1.25 -5.75 9.85
CA MET A 137 0.11 -6.24 9.56
C MET A 137 0.15 -7.75 9.33
N PHE A 138 -0.80 -8.48 9.91
CA PHE A 138 -0.83 -9.94 9.80
C PHE A 138 -1.34 -10.42 8.45
N ASP A 139 -2.03 -9.56 7.70
CA ASP A 139 -2.42 -9.83 6.30
C ASP A 139 -1.17 -9.94 5.40
N LEU A 140 -0.05 -9.32 5.81
CA LEU A 140 1.23 -9.40 5.14
C LEU A 140 2.04 -10.65 5.53
N LEU A 141 1.62 -11.39 6.54
CA LEU A 141 2.31 -12.55 7.09
C LEU A 141 1.60 -13.86 6.74
N PRO A 142 2.31 -14.98 6.70
CA PRO A 142 1.65 -16.28 6.69
C PRO A 142 0.89 -16.50 8.00
N ARG A 143 -0.10 -17.38 8.00
CA ARG A 143 -0.92 -17.69 9.18
C ARG A 143 -0.08 -18.08 10.42
N LYS A 144 1.01 -18.83 10.19
CA LYS A 144 2.06 -19.11 11.18
C LYS A 144 3.32 -18.36 10.74
N PHE A 145 3.91 -17.56 11.59
CA PHE A 145 5.05 -16.70 11.25
C PHE A 145 6.11 -16.71 12.34
N THR A 146 7.34 -16.38 11.98
CA THR A 146 8.46 -16.21 12.91
C THR A 146 8.60 -14.79 13.40
N ALA A 147 9.28 -14.59 14.53
CA ALA A 147 9.65 -13.25 15.02
C ALA A 147 10.43 -12.44 13.98
N ALA A 148 11.28 -13.09 13.19
CA ALA A 148 12.03 -12.44 12.12
C ALA A 148 11.11 -11.90 11.01
N GLN A 149 10.10 -12.65 10.59
CA GLN A 149 9.12 -12.21 9.60
C GLN A 149 8.31 -11.01 10.11
N LEU A 150 7.81 -11.08 11.35
CA LEU A 150 7.08 -9.95 11.95
C LEU A 150 8.00 -8.72 12.08
N ARG A 151 9.26 -8.89 12.49
CA ARG A 151 10.23 -7.80 12.56
C ARG A 151 10.45 -7.15 11.20
N THR A 152 10.53 -7.94 10.13
CA THR A 152 10.68 -7.41 8.77
C THR A 152 9.48 -6.53 8.38
N VAL A 153 8.25 -6.95 8.69
CA VAL A 153 7.05 -6.12 8.46
C VAL A 153 7.14 -4.80 9.22
N TYR A 154 7.53 -4.85 10.49
CA TYR A 154 7.73 -3.63 11.29
C TYR A 154 8.80 -2.72 10.69
N GLN A 155 9.92 -3.28 10.26
CA GLN A 155 11.01 -2.50 9.63
C GLN A 155 10.55 -1.80 8.36
N LEU A 156 9.76 -2.48 7.54
CA LEU A 156 9.20 -1.90 6.32
C LEU A 156 8.22 -0.75 6.60
N ILE A 157 7.30 -0.94 7.56
CA ILE A 157 6.28 0.06 7.87
C ILE A 157 6.90 1.31 8.51
N TYR A 158 7.82 1.11 9.46
CA TYR A 158 8.38 2.21 10.24
C TYR A 158 9.67 2.79 9.65
N ASP A 159 10.18 2.19 8.56
CA ASP A 159 11.47 2.56 7.94
C ASP A 159 12.59 2.63 8.98
N LYS A 160 12.66 1.61 9.85
CA LYS A 160 13.56 1.58 10.98
C LYS A 160 14.07 0.17 11.25
N VAL A 161 15.37 0.06 11.49
CA VAL A 161 15.95 -1.21 11.93
C VAL A 161 15.60 -1.46 13.40
N PHE A 162 15.10 -2.66 13.69
CA PHE A 162 14.80 -3.11 15.05
C PHE A 162 15.84 -4.14 15.50
N ASP A 163 16.44 -3.89 16.65
CA ASP A 163 17.32 -4.87 17.32
C ASP A 163 16.56 -6.15 17.64
N VAL A 164 17.18 -7.29 17.42
CA VAL A 164 16.55 -8.61 17.55
C VAL A 164 16.05 -8.85 18.97
N ARG A 165 16.89 -8.58 19.98
CA ARG A 165 16.59 -8.86 21.39
C ARG A 165 15.43 -7.95 21.86
N ASN A 166 15.50 -6.68 21.53
CA ASN A 166 14.46 -5.71 21.91
C ASN A 166 13.14 -5.99 21.18
N PHE A 167 13.21 -6.49 19.95
CA PHE A 167 12.01 -6.87 19.20
C PHE A 167 11.34 -8.11 19.80
N HIS A 168 12.10 -9.09 20.28
CA HIS A 168 11.53 -10.23 21.02
C HIS A 168 10.80 -9.81 22.30
N LYS A 169 11.37 -8.86 23.06
CA LYS A 169 10.67 -8.26 24.22
C LYS A 169 9.37 -7.57 23.79
N LYS A 170 9.37 -6.85 22.67
CA LYS A 170 8.19 -6.21 22.13
C LYS A 170 7.11 -7.23 21.75
N ILE A 171 7.47 -8.33 21.09
CA ILE A 171 6.53 -9.42 20.75
C ILE A 171 5.86 -9.98 22.00
N ALA A 172 6.63 -10.24 23.06
CA ALA A 172 6.12 -10.79 24.31
C ALA A 172 5.05 -9.90 24.99
N LEU A 173 5.05 -8.60 24.66
CA LEU A 173 4.06 -7.65 25.17
C LEU A 173 2.84 -7.49 24.24
N MET A 174 2.81 -8.15 23.08
CA MET A 174 1.70 -8.06 22.13
C MET A 174 0.59 -9.04 22.53
N PRO A 175 -0.59 -8.58 23.00
CA PRO A 175 -1.63 -9.47 23.52
C PRO A 175 -2.29 -10.33 22.43
N TYR A 176 -2.10 -9.96 21.17
CA TYR A 176 -2.68 -10.62 20.01
C TYR A 176 -1.71 -11.59 19.30
N VAL A 177 -0.47 -11.72 19.77
CA VAL A 177 0.54 -12.64 19.22
C VAL A 177 0.77 -13.76 20.20
N VAL A 178 0.50 -15.00 19.80
CA VAL A 178 0.60 -16.17 20.66
C VAL A 178 1.71 -17.09 20.13
N PRO A 179 2.68 -17.47 20.99
CA PRO A 179 3.67 -18.47 20.60
C PRO A 179 3.01 -19.84 20.43
N LEU A 180 3.47 -20.59 19.44
CA LEU A 180 3.08 -21.99 19.24
C LEU A 180 4.11 -22.91 19.90
N GLU A 181 3.65 -24.03 20.44
CA GLU A 181 4.51 -25.08 21.03
C GLU A 181 5.30 -25.83 19.96
N GLU A 182 4.87 -25.77 18.69
CA GLU A 182 5.59 -26.39 17.56
C GLU A 182 6.95 -25.72 17.34
N LYS A 183 8.03 -26.44 17.63
CA LYS A 183 9.40 -25.99 17.35
C LYS A 183 9.80 -26.39 15.94
N GLN A 184 9.75 -25.48 15.02
CA GLN A 184 10.63 -25.50 13.84
C GLN A 184 11.86 -24.61 14.14
N VAL A 185 12.72 -24.31 13.18
CA VAL A 185 13.88 -23.42 13.37
C VAL A 185 13.43 -22.05 13.92
N GLY A 186 13.20 -21.96 15.25
CA GLY A 186 12.67 -20.81 15.97
C GLY A 186 11.21 -20.97 16.40
N THR A 187 10.78 -20.15 17.35
CA THR A 187 9.39 -20.12 17.84
C THR A 187 8.47 -19.57 16.75
N LEU A 188 7.42 -20.32 16.43
CA LEU A 188 6.35 -19.87 15.56
C LEU A 188 5.29 -19.12 16.38
N TYR A 189 4.64 -18.18 15.75
CA TYR A 189 3.59 -17.35 16.33
C TYR A 189 2.35 -17.35 15.44
N VAL A 190 1.19 -17.13 16.04
CA VAL A 190 -0.07 -16.89 15.34
C VAL A 190 -0.72 -15.58 15.84
N ASN A 191 -1.52 -14.99 14.97
CA ASN A 191 -2.39 -13.90 15.36
C ASN A 191 -3.68 -14.44 15.96
N LYS A 192 -3.96 -14.11 17.23
CA LYS A 192 -5.17 -14.55 17.92
C LYS A 192 -6.45 -13.94 17.36
N MET A 193 -6.37 -12.76 16.74
CA MET A 193 -7.53 -12.08 16.16
C MET A 193 -8.07 -12.76 14.90
N ALA A 194 -7.25 -13.57 14.20
CA ALA A 194 -7.66 -14.28 12.99
C ALA A 194 -8.54 -15.52 13.25
N SER A 195 -8.75 -15.92 14.51
CA SER A 195 -9.53 -17.11 14.86
C SER A 195 -11.00 -16.83 15.20
N CYS A 196 -11.47 -15.60 15.01
CA CYS A 196 -12.88 -15.19 15.26
C CYS A 196 -13.64 -14.86 13.97
N SER A 197 -13.21 -15.38 12.81
CA SER A 197 -13.90 -15.19 11.52
C SER A 197 -14.38 -16.50 11.00
#